data_7749e458dbc113f2f7005ad381997768
#
_entry.id   7749e458dbc113f2f7005ad381997768
#
_cell.length_a   1.000
_cell.length_b   1.000
_cell.length_c   1.000
_cell.angle_alpha   90.00
_cell.angle_beta   90.00
_cell.angle_gamma   90.00
#
_symmetry.space_group_name_H-M   'P 1'
#
loop_
_entity.id
_entity.type
_entity.pdbx_description
1 polymer ?
#
loop_
_entity_poly.entity_id
_entity_poly.type
_entity_poly.pdbx_seq_one_letter_code
_entity_poly.pdbx_strand_id
1 'polypeptide(L)'
;VYACRQTGFAMLAETNPQEVMDLSPVAHLAAIEGKVPFINFFDGFRTSHEIQKIEKWDYADLKEMCNMDAVKAFREHALNPEHPAMRGSHENGDVFFQHREACNSVYEALPAVVKKYMGKINEKLGTNYDLFNYYGAEDADRVIIAMGSICDVAEEVIDYLTAKGEKVGLIKVRLYRPWVSSALLDVIPKTAKKIAVLDRTKEPGALGDPLYLDVATTLREAGLNDIVLTAVSYTHLTLPKKA
;
A
#
# COMPACT_ATOMS: atom_id res chain seq x y z
N VAL A 1 -6.22 -9.48 4.01
CA VAL A 1 -5.65 -8.14 4.24
C VAL A 1 -5.83 -7.73 5.68
N TYR A 2 -7.07 -7.58 6.14
CA TYR A 2 -7.37 -7.11 7.49
C TYR A 2 -6.63 -7.89 8.60
N ALA A 3 -6.76 -9.21 8.63
CA ALA A 3 -6.13 -10.05 9.64
C ALA A 3 -4.58 -10.01 9.59
N CYS A 4 -4.00 -9.70 8.43
CA CYS A 4 -2.54 -9.68 8.25
C CYS A 4 -1.89 -8.34 8.58
N ARG A 5 -2.65 -7.24 8.68
CA ARG A 5 -2.10 -5.89 8.88
C ARG A 5 -1.31 -5.70 10.18
N GLN A 6 -1.53 -6.57 11.16
CA GLN A 6 -0.89 -6.52 12.48
C GLN A 6 0.27 -7.52 12.65
N THR A 7 0.61 -8.26 11.59
CA THR A 7 1.62 -9.33 11.67
C THR A 7 3.06 -8.83 11.51
N GLY A 8 3.26 -7.58 11.09
CA GLY A 8 4.57 -7.02 10.78
C GLY A 8 5.03 -7.25 9.35
N PHE A 9 4.24 -7.93 8.51
CA PHE A 9 4.50 -7.97 7.07
C PHE A 9 4.29 -6.60 6.44
N ALA A 10 5.17 -6.20 5.54
CA ALA A 10 4.88 -5.11 4.63
C ALA A 10 3.79 -5.53 3.65
N MET A 11 2.94 -4.60 3.24
CA MET A 11 1.76 -4.92 2.43
C MET A 11 1.69 -4.00 1.22
N LEU A 12 1.78 -4.59 0.03
CA LEU A 12 1.72 -3.90 -1.25
C LEU A 12 0.45 -4.31 -1.99
N ALA A 13 -0.38 -3.32 -2.37
CA ALA A 13 -1.66 -3.52 -3.03
C ALA A 13 -1.57 -3.20 -4.52
N GLU A 14 -2.18 -4.04 -5.34
CA GLU A 14 -2.26 -3.87 -6.79
C GLU A 14 -3.72 -3.80 -7.26
N THR A 15 -3.93 -3.12 -8.38
CA THR A 15 -5.27 -2.88 -8.93
C THR A 15 -5.66 -3.88 -10.01
N ASN A 16 -4.72 -4.28 -10.86
CA ASN A 16 -4.97 -5.11 -12.03
C ASN A 16 -3.79 -6.07 -12.31
N PRO A 17 -3.94 -7.02 -13.27
CA PRO A 17 -2.90 -8.00 -13.58
C PRO A 17 -1.56 -7.40 -14.03
N GLN A 18 -1.55 -6.25 -14.72
CA GLN A 18 -0.29 -5.59 -15.09
C GLN A 18 0.43 -5.06 -13.86
N GLU A 19 -0.27 -4.41 -12.95
CA GLU A 19 0.32 -3.95 -11.69
C GLU A 19 0.86 -5.10 -10.83
N VAL A 20 0.18 -6.26 -10.83
CA VAL A 20 0.68 -7.48 -10.18
C VAL A 20 2.03 -7.90 -10.78
N MET A 21 2.16 -7.87 -12.12
CA MET A 21 3.42 -8.20 -12.79
C MET A 21 4.52 -7.19 -12.45
N ASP A 22 4.20 -5.90 -12.37
CA ASP A 22 5.16 -4.83 -12.19
C ASP A 22 5.60 -4.64 -10.73
N LEU A 23 4.68 -4.79 -9.79
CA LEU A 23 4.94 -4.53 -8.36
C LEU A 23 5.37 -5.78 -7.58
N SER A 24 5.13 -6.99 -8.09
CA SER A 24 5.68 -8.20 -7.48
C SER A 24 7.21 -8.17 -7.38
N PRO A 25 7.97 -7.75 -8.42
CA PRO A 25 9.41 -7.51 -8.29
C PRO A 25 9.77 -6.50 -7.22
N VAL A 26 9.00 -5.40 -7.09
CA VAL A 26 9.23 -4.42 -6.02
C VAL A 26 9.14 -5.09 -4.64
N ALA A 27 8.11 -5.89 -4.40
CA ALA A 27 7.93 -6.61 -3.14
C ALA A 27 9.11 -7.54 -2.84
N HIS A 28 9.57 -8.32 -3.83
CA HIS A 28 10.70 -9.23 -3.69
C HIS A 28 12.03 -8.51 -3.43
N LEU A 29 12.34 -7.50 -4.24
CA LEU A 29 13.59 -6.75 -4.13
C LEU A 29 13.64 -5.93 -2.83
N ALA A 30 12.51 -5.33 -2.45
CA ALA A 30 12.40 -4.60 -1.20
C ALA A 30 12.47 -5.52 0.03
N ALA A 31 11.91 -6.73 -0.04
CA ALA A 31 12.03 -7.72 1.04
C ALA A 31 13.48 -8.14 1.28
N ILE A 32 14.26 -8.35 0.23
CA ILE A 32 15.67 -8.73 0.33
C ILE A 32 16.48 -7.58 0.96
N GLU A 33 16.33 -6.37 0.48
CA GLU A 33 17.10 -5.21 0.95
C GLU A 33 16.61 -4.70 2.31
N GLY A 34 15.30 -4.59 2.49
CA GLY A 34 14.68 -4.08 3.72
C GLY A 34 14.56 -5.10 4.84
N LYS A 35 14.84 -6.39 4.57
CA LYS A 35 14.75 -7.49 5.55
C LYS A 35 13.39 -7.63 6.25
N VAL A 36 12.33 -7.24 5.55
CA VAL A 36 10.94 -7.35 6.01
C VAL A 36 10.18 -8.22 5.01
N PRO A 37 9.41 -9.22 5.46
CA PRO A 37 8.58 -10.00 4.56
C PRO A 37 7.43 -9.17 4.00
N PHE A 38 7.03 -9.46 2.76
CA PHE A 38 5.95 -8.77 2.07
C PHE A 38 4.74 -9.67 1.85
N ILE A 39 3.57 -9.08 1.99
CA ILE A 39 2.33 -9.58 1.40
C ILE A 39 2.04 -8.69 0.20
N ASN A 40 2.24 -9.24 -0.99
CA ASN A 40 1.83 -8.66 -2.24
C ASN A 40 0.41 -9.14 -2.52
N PHE A 41 -0.57 -8.24 -2.65
CA PHE A 41 -1.97 -8.65 -2.69
C PHE A 41 -2.82 -7.87 -3.67
N PHE A 42 -3.79 -8.56 -4.23
CA PHE A 42 -4.80 -8.06 -5.15
C PHE A 42 -6.16 -8.71 -4.85
N ASP A 43 -7.20 -8.22 -5.50
CA ASP A 43 -8.56 -8.71 -5.27
C ASP A 43 -8.79 -10.11 -5.86
N GLY A 44 -9.41 -10.96 -5.09
CA GLY A 44 -10.01 -12.21 -5.59
C GLY A 44 -11.21 -11.92 -6.50
N PHE A 45 -11.55 -12.86 -7.36
CA PHE A 45 -12.56 -12.80 -8.42
C PHE A 45 -12.28 -11.78 -9.51
N ARG A 46 -12.12 -10.53 -9.19
CA ARG A 46 -11.85 -9.48 -10.18
C ARG A 46 -10.47 -9.70 -10.79
N THR A 47 -9.43 -9.22 -10.14
CA THR A 47 -8.06 -9.29 -10.66
C THR A 47 -7.57 -10.73 -10.87
N SER A 48 -7.92 -11.67 -9.98
CA SER A 48 -7.47 -13.06 -10.07
C SER A 48 -8.10 -13.88 -11.21
N HIS A 49 -9.26 -13.47 -11.73
CA HIS A 49 -9.98 -14.16 -12.80
C HIS A 49 -10.06 -13.33 -14.09
N GLU A 50 -9.50 -12.16 -14.10
CA GLU A 50 -9.46 -11.29 -15.27
C GLU A 50 -8.46 -11.83 -16.31
N ILE A 51 -8.91 -11.93 -17.56
CA ILE A 51 -8.03 -12.28 -18.68
C ILE A 51 -7.59 -10.98 -19.33
N GLN A 52 -6.34 -10.58 -19.09
CA GLN A 52 -5.77 -9.36 -19.61
C GLN A 52 -4.45 -9.65 -20.31
N LYS A 53 -4.19 -8.98 -21.43
CA LYS A 53 -2.86 -8.97 -22.03
C LYS A 53 -1.97 -8.08 -21.19
N ILE A 54 -0.84 -8.66 -20.73
CA ILE A 54 0.16 -7.96 -19.92
C ILE A 54 1.54 -8.05 -20.58
N GLU A 55 2.38 -7.08 -20.29
CA GLU A 55 3.81 -7.13 -20.59
C GLU A 55 4.53 -7.83 -19.45
N LYS A 56 5.41 -8.76 -19.79
CA LYS A 56 6.19 -9.51 -18.80
C LYS A 56 7.63 -9.01 -18.75
N TRP A 57 8.22 -9.12 -17.59
CA TRP A 57 9.63 -8.82 -17.38
C TRP A 57 10.57 -9.80 -18.10
N ASP A 58 11.71 -9.29 -18.57
CA ASP A 58 12.87 -10.11 -18.81
C ASP A 58 13.59 -10.40 -17.49
N TYR A 59 14.00 -11.64 -17.28
CA TYR A 59 14.77 -12.02 -16.10
C TYR A 59 16.13 -11.31 -15.99
N ALA A 60 16.70 -10.89 -17.12
CA ALA A 60 17.91 -10.09 -17.14
C ALA A 60 17.71 -8.72 -16.47
N ASP A 61 16.59 -8.06 -16.74
CA ASP A 61 16.24 -6.78 -16.12
C ASP A 61 16.02 -6.93 -14.61
N LEU A 62 15.31 -7.97 -14.19
CA LEU A 62 15.10 -8.24 -12.77
C LEU A 62 16.43 -8.52 -12.03
N LYS A 63 17.34 -9.24 -12.67
CA LYS A 63 18.67 -9.51 -12.13
C LYS A 63 19.51 -8.24 -11.98
N GLU A 64 19.44 -7.34 -12.96
CA GLU A 64 20.13 -6.05 -12.92
C GLU A 64 19.67 -5.17 -11.77
N MET A 65 18.36 -5.18 -11.50
CA MET A 65 17.78 -4.41 -10.39
C MET A 65 18.11 -4.97 -9.01
N CYS A 66 18.49 -6.25 -8.92
CA CYS A 66 18.71 -6.93 -7.65
C CYS A 66 19.97 -6.43 -6.93
N ASN A 67 19.83 -6.08 -5.65
CA ASN A 67 20.95 -5.76 -4.77
C ASN A 67 21.63 -7.06 -4.32
N MET A 68 22.69 -7.47 -5.03
CA MET A 68 23.41 -8.72 -4.74
C MET A 68 24.18 -8.69 -3.42
N ASP A 69 24.57 -7.51 -2.92
CA ASP A 69 25.19 -7.38 -1.60
C ASP A 69 24.18 -7.64 -0.50
N ALA A 70 22.94 -7.18 -0.67
CA ALA A 70 21.83 -7.52 0.23
C ALA A 70 21.51 -9.02 0.22
N VAL A 71 21.53 -9.67 -0.96
CA VAL A 71 21.40 -11.13 -1.08
C VAL A 71 22.52 -11.87 -0.33
N LYS A 72 23.75 -11.42 -0.50
CA LYS A 72 24.89 -11.99 0.20
C LYS A 72 24.74 -11.83 1.72
N ALA A 73 24.47 -10.64 2.19
CA ALA A 73 24.25 -10.35 3.61
C ALA A 73 23.10 -11.18 4.19
N PHE A 74 22.01 -11.37 3.43
CA PHE A 74 20.89 -12.23 3.84
C PHE A 74 21.33 -13.69 4.01
N ARG A 75 22.12 -14.22 3.07
CA ARG A 75 22.66 -15.60 3.14
C ARG A 75 23.64 -15.79 4.28
N GLU A 76 24.54 -14.83 4.50
CA GLU A 76 25.49 -14.85 5.62
C GLU A 76 24.78 -14.82 6.97
N HIS A 77 23.59 -14.25 7.02
CA HIS A 77 22.75 -14.21 8.22
C HIS A 77 21.98 -15.52 8.47
N ALA A 78 22.00 -16.49 7.57
CA ALA A 78 21.36 -17.79 7.74
C ALA A 78 22.00 -18.59 8.89
N LEU A 79 21.22 -19.47 9.52
CA LEU A 79 21.76 -20.39 10.54
C LEU A 79 22.78 -21.32 9.91
N ASN A 80 23.98 -21.37 10.50
CA ASN A 80 25.09 -22.18 10.03
C ASN A 80 25.69 -22.97 11.21
N PRO A 81 25.79 -24.31 11.13
CA PRO A 81 26.38 -25.12 12.19
C PRO A 81 27.84 -24.78 12.50
N GLU A 82 28.62 -24.30 11.48
CA GLU A 82 30.02 -23.91 11.65
C GLU A 82 30.16 -22.55 12.39
N HIS A 83 29.09 -21.74 12.35
CA HIS A 83 29.01 -20.47 13.06
C HIS A 83 27.66 -20.39 13.79
N PRO A 84 27.51 -21.14 14.89
CA PRO A 84 26.22 -21.28 15.57
C PRO A 84 25.79 -19.94 16.17
N ALA A 85 24.53 -19.59 15.94
CA ALA A 85 23.88 -18.44 16.54
C ALA A 85 22.49 -18.83 17.05
N MET A 86 22.13 -18.37 18.24
CA MET A 86 20.78 -18.54 18.77
C MET A 86 19.89 -17.43 18.26
N ARG A 87 18.74 -17.81 17.69
CA ARG A 87 17.70 -16.87 17.22
C ARG A 87 16.34 -17.41 17.60
N GLY A 88 15.50 -16.52 18.05
CA GLY A 88 14.17 -16.87 18.50
C GLY A 88 14.26 -17.68 19.81
N SER A 89 13.95 -17.07 20.90
CA SER A 89 13.84 -17.68 22.22
C SER A 89 12.57 -17.16 22.88
N HIS A 90 12.22 -17.75 24.01
CA HIS A 90 11.23 -17.17 24.88
C HIS A 90 11.75 -15.83 25.42
N GLU A 91 10.97 -14.78 25.25
CA GLU A 91 11.28 -13.44 25.74
C GLU A 91 10.35 -13.09 26.90
N ASN A 92 10.91 -12.79 28.05
CA ASN A 92 10.16 -12.31 29.20
C ASN A 92 9.85 -10.82 29.08
N GLY A 93 9.00 -10.29 29.95
CA GLY A 93 8.60 -8.89 29.95
C GLY A 93 9.73 -7.88 30.16
N ASP A 94 10.90 -8.33 30.60
CA ASP A 94 12.10 -7.51 30.79
C ASP A 94 12.82 -7.16 29.45
N VAL A 95 12.72 -8.01 28.42
CA VAL A 95 13.42 -7.83 27.14
C VAL A 95 12.48 -7.71 25.93
N PHE A 96 11.24 -8.20 26.03
CA PHE A 96 10.31 -8.24 24.90
C PHE A 96 9.99 -6.84 24.35
N PHE A 97 9.73 -5.88 25.23
CA PHE A 97 9.41 -4.51 24.83
C PHE A 97 10.56 -3.87 24.03
N GLN A 98 11.78 -3.99 24.52
CA GLN A 98 12.97 -3.45 23.86
C GLN A 98 13.19 -4.08 22.48
N HIS A 99 12.98 -5.39 22.35
CA HIS A 99 13.09 -6.06 21.05
C HIS A 99 11.98 -5.62 20.07
N ARG A 100 10.77 -5.38 20.57
CA ARG A 100 9.68 -4.86 19.73
C ARG A 100 9.96 -3.43 19.27
N GLU A 101 10.46 -2.57 20.14
CA GLU A 101 10.83 -1.20 19.80
C GLU A 101 12.03 -1.12 18.85
N ALA A 102 13.00 -2.04 18.97
CA ALA A 102 14.15 -2.11 18.06
C ALA A 102 13.77 -2.33 16.59
N CYS A 103 12.57 -2.85 16.30
CA CYS A 103 12.07 -3.02 14.95
C CYS A 103 11.67 -1.69 14.26
N ASN A 104 11.42 -0.62 15.02
CA ASN A 104 10.87 0.63 14.49
C ASN A 104 11.75 1.22 13.37
N SER A 105 13.07 1.26 13.58
CA SER A 105 14.01 1.80 12.59
C SER A 105 13.98 1.05 11.24
N VAL A 106 13.68 -0.24 11.25
CA VAL A 106 13.54 -1.06 10.05
C VAL A 106 12.29 -0.64 9.26
N TYR A 107 11.17 -0.46 9.96
CA TYR A 107 9.91 -0.03 9.32
C TYR A 107 9.95 1.43 8.87
N GLU A 108 10.68 2.30 9.56
CA GLU A 108 10.90 3.69 9.15
C GLU A 108 11.75 3.79 7.87
N ALA A 109 12.74 2.92 7.71
CA ALA A 109 13.59 2.88 6.51
C ALA A 109 12.91 2.23 5.29
N LEU A 110 11.97 1.31 5.50
CA LEU A 110 11.40 0.48 4.45
C LEU A 110 10.69 1.25 3.33
N PRO A 111 9.90 2.32 3.58
CA PRO A 111 9.25 3.09 2.52
C PRO A 111 10.22 3.66 1.49
N ALA A 112 11.40 4.11 1.92
CA ALA A 112 12.44 4.61 1.01
C ALA A 112 12.99 3.49 0.12
N VAL A 113 13.14 2.27 0.64
CA VAL A 113 13.54 1.09 -0.13
C VAL A 113 12.47 0.73 -1.17
N VAL A 114 11.19 0.77 -0.79
CA VAL A 114 10.06 0.52 -1.71
C VAL A 114 10.04 1.57 -2.83
N LYS A 115 10.13 2.87 -2.49
CA LYS A 115 10.21 3.95 -3.49
C LYS A 115 11.38 3.79 -4.45
N LYS A 116 12.55 3.39 -3.95
CA LYS A 116 13.73 3.11 -4.77
C LYS A 116 13.44 2.06 -5.84
N TYR A 117 12.79 0.96 -5.48
CA TYR A 117 12.47 -0.10 -6.44
C TYR A 117 11.29 0.26 -7.34
N MET A 118 10.29 0.96 -6.86
CA MET A 118 9.26 1.57 -7.72
C MET A 118 9.90 2.51 -8.76
N GLY A 119 10.86 3.34 -8.36
CA GLY A 119 11.60 4.22 -9.27
C GLY A 119 12.33 3.47 -10.39
N LYS A 120 13.00 2.36 -10.06
CA LYS A 120 13.66 1.50 -11.07
C LYS A 120 12.66 0.88 -12.06
N ILE A 121 11.49 0.46 -11.57
CA ILE A 121 10.39 -0.03 -12.42
C ILE A 121 9.88 1.08 -13.33
N ASN A 122 9.63 2.26 -12.77
CA ASN A 122 9.16 3.43 -13.52
C ASN A 122 10.12 3.81 -14.65
N GLU A 123 11.43 3.81 -14.38
CA GLU A 123 12.45 4.08 -15.39
C GLU A 123 12.43 3.08 -16.57
N LYS A 124 12.21 1.81 -16.26
CA LYS A 124 12.19 0.72 -17.26
C LYS A 124 10.90 0.71 -18.09
N LEU A 125 9.76 0.95 -17.46
CA LEU A 125 8.43 0.79 -18.07
C LEU A 125 7.76 2.11 -18.48
N GLY A 126 8.30 3.26 -18.06
CA GLY A 126 7.65 4.54 -18.25
C GLY A 126 6.38 4.75 -17.42
N THR A 127 6.32 4.08 -16.27
CA THR A 127 5.23 4.19 -15.28
C THR A 127 5.51 5.26 -14.23
N ASN A 128 4.59 5.46 -13.29
CA ASN A 128 4.74 6.44 -12.21
C ASN A 128 4.34 5.89 -10.83
N TYR A 129 4.63 4.63 -10.56
CA TYR A 129 4.34 4.01 -9.26
C TYR A 129 5.00 4.77 -8.10
N ASP A 130 4.21 5.08 -7.06
CA ASP A 130 4.67 5.61 -5.79
C ASP A 130 3.86 4.95 -4.65
N LEU A 131 4.17 5.25 -3.39
CA LEU A 131 3.49 4.71 -2.22
C LEU A 131 1.99 5.01 -2.23
N PHE A 132 1.65 6.21 -2.70
CA PHE A 132 0.30 6.68 -3.02
C PHE A 132 0.34 7.37 -4.37
N ASN A 133 -0.64 7.09 -5.22
CA ASN A 133 -0.77 7.80 -6.50
C ASN A 133 -2.06 8.60 -6.54
N TYR A 134 -1.96 9.86 -6.91
CA TYR A 134 -3.13 10.71 -7.17
C TYR A 134 -3.54 10.63 -8.64
N TYR A 135 -4.85 10.64 -8.88
CA TYR A 135 -5.47 10.70 -10.19
C TYR A 135 -6.69 11.62 -10.18
N GLY A 136 -6.83 12.53 -11.14
CA GLY A 136 -7.98 13.41 -11.31
C GLY A 136 -7.64 14.89 -11.34
N ALA A 137 -8.63 15.74 -11.01
CA ALA A 137 -8.46 17.18 -11.07
C ALA A 137 -7.46 17.70 -10.02
N GLU A 138 -6.52 18.55 -10.42
CA GLU A 138 -5.51 19.12 -9.49
C GLU A 138 -6.14 19.95 -8.35
N ASP A 139 -7.31 20.54 -8.63
CA ASP A 139 -8.08 21.34 -7.69
C ASP A 139 -9.33 20.59 -7.16
N ALA A 140 -9.26 19.28 -7.04
CA ALA A 140 -10.35 18.46 -6.55
C ALA A 140 -10.79 18.89 -5.14
N ASP A 141 -12.10 19.05 -4.96
CA ASP A 141 -12.73 19.31 -3.67
C ASP A 141 -13.31 18.04 -3.01
N ARG A 142 -13.42 16.97 -3.77
CA ARG A 142 -13.88 15.64 -3.36
C ARG A 142 -12.89 14.58 -3.82
N VAL A 143 -12.42 13.78 -2.89
CA VAL A 143 -11.41 12.76 -3.15
C VAL A 143 -11.88 11.41 -2.65
N ILE A 144 -11.65 10.36 -3.43
CA ILE A 144 -11.80 8.97 -2.99
C ILE A 144 -10.40 8.44 -2.63
N ILE A 145 -10.30 7.71 -1.52
CA ILE A 145 -9.10 6.94 -1.18
C ILE A 145 -9.47 5.48 -1.21
N ALA A 146 -8.75 4.68 -1.99
CA ALA A 146 -9.03 3.27 -2.19
C ALA A 146 -7.76 2.46 -2.50
N MET A 147 -7.87 1.13 -2.42
CA MET A 147 -6.86 0.18 -2.87
C MET A 147 -7.51 -1.02 -3.56
N GLY A 148 -6.77 -1.67 -4.48
CA GLY A 148 -7.23 -2.82 -5.23
C GLY A 148 -8.05 -2.47 -6.48
N SER A 149 -8.78 -3.43 -7.01
CA SER A 149 -9.43 -3.37 -8.34
C SER A 149 -10.45 -2.26 -8.51
N ILE A 150 -10.97 -1.70 -7.43
CA ILE A 150 -11.91 -0.56 -7.50
C ILE A 150 -11.25 0.69 -8.09
N CYS A 151 -9.92 0.79 -8.01
CA CYS A 151 -9.20 1.97 -8.48
C CYS A 151 -9.33 2.17 -10.00
N ASP A 152 -9.26 1.11 -10.79
CA ASP A 152 -9.41 1.20 -12.26
C ASP A 152 -10.81 1.72 -12.64
N VAL A 153 -11.84 1.19 -12.00
CA VAL A 153 -13.22 1.66 -12.22
C VAL A 153 -13.40 3.10 -11.74
N ALA A 154 -12.74 3.46 -10.63
CA ALA A 154 -12.81 4.82 -10.10
C ALA A 154 -12.14 5.83 -11.05
N GLU A 155 -11.05 5.47 -11.73
CA GLU A 155 -10.41 6.33 -12.73
C GLU A 155 -11.37 6.67 -13.88
N GLU A 156 -12.07 5.67 -14.44
CA GLU A 156 -13.07 5.90 -15.49
C GLU A 156 -14.20 6.84 -15.02
N VAL A 157 -14.65 6.67 -13.78
CA VAL A 157 -15.68 7.54 -13.17
C VAL A 157 -15.14 8.95 -12.96
N ILE A 158 -13.91 9.10 -12.52
CA ILE A 158 -13.23 10.41 -12.36
C ILE A 158 -13.15 11.12 -13.71
N ASP A 159 -12.71 10.44 -14.76
CA ASP A 159 -12.64 11.01 -16.11
C ASP A 159 -14.00 11.49 -16.61
N TYR A 160 -15.03 10.64 -16.45
CA TYR A 160 -16.40 11.00 -16.83
C TYR A 160 -16.93 12.22 -16.06
N LEU A 161 -16.69 12.31 -14.76
CA LEU A 161 -17.12 13.44 -13.93
C LEU A 161 -16.32 14.71 -14.22
N THR A 162 -15.01 14.58 -14.39
CA THR A 162 -14.13 15.71 -14.72
C THR A 162 -14.48 16.30 -16.09
N ALA A 163 -14.81 15.45 -17.08
CA ALA A 163 -15.31 15.92 -18.37
C ALA A 163 -16.64 16.71 -18.28
N LYS A 164 -17.37 16.57 -17.19
CA LYS A 164 -18.58 17.35 -16.87
C LYS A 164 -18.30 18.58 -16.00
N GLY A 165 -17.06 18.88 -15.73
CA GLY A 165 -16.63 20.01 -14.90
C GLY A 165 -16.66 19.77 -13.40
N GLU A 166 -16.83 18.52 -12.95
CA GLU A 166 -16.74 18.15 -11.54
C GLU A 166 -15.30 18.09 -11.07
N LYS A 167 -15.03 18.57 -9.84
CA LYS A 167 -13.69 18.60 -9.25
C LYS A 167 -13.50 17.40 -8.32
N VAL A 168 -13.14 16.29 -8.92
CA VAL A 168 -13.03 15.00 -8.22
C VAL A 168 -11.66 14.37 -8.45
N GLY A 169 -11.22 13.55 -7.48
CA GLY A 169 -9.95 12.85 -7.56
C GLY A 169 -9.97 11.52 -6.81
N LEU A 170 -8.98 10.70 -7.11
CA LEU A 170 -8.71 9.41 -6.51
C LEU A 170 -7.29 9.37 -5.98
N ILE A 171 -7.11 8.83 -4.77
CA ILE A 171 -5.81 8.43 -4.25
C ILE A 171 -5.78 6.91 -4.19
N LYS A 172 -4.88 6.32 -4.95
CA LYS A 172 -4.60 4.88 -4.94
C LYS A 172 -3.56 4.57 -3.88
N VAL A 173 -3.92 3.72 -2.91
CA VAL A 173 -2.99 3.25 -1.88
C VAL A 173 -2.26 2.03 -2.42
N ARG A 174 -0.92 2.11 -2.54
CA ARG A 174 -0.08 1.00 -2.97
C ARG A 174 0.68 0.39 -1.80
N LEU A 175 1.42 1.18 -1.03
CA LEU A 175 2.03 0.68 0.20
C LEU A 175 1.06 0.88 1.37
N TYR A 176 0.38 -0.20 1.76
CA TYR A 176 -0.55 -0.18 2.88
C TYR A 176 0.13 -0.35 4.23
N ARG A 177 1.23 -1.13 4.29
CA ARG A 177 2.09 -1.29 5.48
C ARG A 177 3.56 -1.32 5.07
N PRO A 178 4.45 -0.58 5.78
CA PRO A 178 4.12 0.39 6.82
C PRO A 178 3.33 1.57 6.26
N TRP A 179 2.45 2.15 7.07
CA TRP A 179 1.68 3.33 6.70
C TRP A 179 2.56 4.58 6.76
N VAL A 180 2.51 5.42 5.72
CA VAL A 180 3.33 6.63 5.61
C VAL A 180 2.42 7.85 5.51
N SER A 181 2.07 8.44 6.67
CA SER A 181 1.16 9.58 6.76
C SER A 181 1.63 10.77 5.94
N SER A 182 2.91 11.10 5.96
CA SER A 182 3.47 12.23 5.18
C SER A 182 3.26 12.04 3.68
N ALA A 183 3.52 10.83 3.16
CA ALA A 183 3.34 10.55 1.73
C ALA A 183 1.86 10.61 1.30
N LEU A 184 0.93 10.23 2.17
CA LEU A 184 -0.49 10.43 1.90
C LEU A 184 -0.85 11.92 1.87
N LEU A 185 -0.37 12.69 2.83
CA LEU A 185 -0.65 14.13 2.92
C LEU A 185 -0.10 14.90 1.71
N ASP A 186 1.06 14.48 1.19
CA ASP A 186 1.68 15.10 0.03
C ASP A 186 0.83 15.00 -1.26
N VAL A 187 0.02 13.93 -1.37
CA VAL A 187 -0.82 13.70 -2.56
C VAL A 187 -2.26 14.19 -2.41
N ILE A 188 -2.69 14.60 -1.21
CA ILE A 188 -4.03 15.18 -1.01
C ILE A 188 -4.06 16.60 -1.60
N PRO A 189 -4.98 16.90 -2.56
CA PRO A 189 -5.15 18.25 -3.05
C PRO A 189 -5.47 19.23 -1.91
N LYS A 190 -4.82 20.38 -1.91
CA LYS A 190 -5.05 21.43 -0.87
C LYS A 190 -6.49 21.97 -0.88
N THR A 191 -7.20 21.76 -1.96
CA THR A 191 -8.60 22.14 -2.16
C THR A 191 -9.59 21.09 -1.65
N ALA A 192 -9.12 19.92 -1.22
CA ALA A 192 -9.96 18.84 -0.77
C ALA A 192 -10.77 19.22 0.47
N LYS A 193 -12.09 19.11 0.38
CA LYS A 193 -13.05 19.38 1.46
C LYS A 193 -13.75 18.13 1.96
N LYS A 194 -13.84 17.11 1.09
CA LYS A 194 -14.52 15.86 1.40
C LYS A 194 -13.68 14.69 0.91
N ILE A 195 -13.47 13.73 1.79
CA ILE A 195 -12.75 12.50 1.48
C ILE A 195 -13.65 11.32 1.81
N ALA A 196 -13.82 10.42 0.84
CA ALA A 196 -14.49 9.14 1.02
C ALA A 196 -13.44 8.02 0.98
N VAL A 197 -13.36 7.24 2.03
CA VAL A 197 -12.45 6.08 2.08
C VAL A 197 -13.24 4.82 1.79
N LEU A 198 -12.83 4.09 0.76
CA LEU A 198 -13.48 2.84 0.34
C LEU A 198 -12.71 1.65 0.91
N ASP A 199 -13.35 0.94 1.82
CA ASP A 199 -12.87 -0.34 2.35
C ASP A 199 -13.71 -1.49 1.79
N ARG A 200 -13.05 -2.55 1.30
CA ARG A 200 -13.72 -3.78 0.85
C ARG A 200 -13.85 -4.82 1.96
N THR A 201 -13.44 -4.48 3.14
CA THR A 201 -13.52 -5.34 4.32
C THR A 201 -14.42 -4.70 5.37
N LYS A 202 -14.91 -5.51 6.30
CA LYS A 202 -15.69 -5.07 7.45
C LYS A 202 -15.05 -5.61 8.72
N GLU A 203 -14.77 -4.70 9.66
CA GLU A 203 -14.41 -5.10 11.03
C GLU A 203 -15.65 -5.04 11.93
N PRO A 204 -16.21 -6.20 12.33
CA PRO A 204 -17.38 -6.21 13.22
C PRO A 204 -17.05 -5.54 14.56
N GLY A 205 -17.90 -4.59 14.96
CA GLY A 205 -17.76 -3.89 16.25
C GLY A 205 -16.76 -2.75 16.30
N ALA A 206 -16.00 -2.48 15.22
CA ALA A 206 -15.11 -1.32 15.14
C ALA A 206 -15.87 -0.05 14.75
N LEU A 207 -15.30 1.11 15.11
CA LEU A 207 -15.82 2.43 14.72
C LEU A 207 -15.68 2.72 13.23
N GLY A 208 -14.74 2.05 12.56
CA GLY A 208 -14.47 2.19 11.14
C GLY A 208 -13.69 1.00 10.61
N ASP A 209 -13.63 0.89 9.30
CA ASP A 209 -12.89 -0.15 8.61
C ASP A 209 -11.39 0.23 8.54
N PRO A 210 -10.47 -0.71 8.27
CA PRO A 210 -9.03 -0.53 8.49
C PRO A 210 -8.40 0.66 7.78
N LEU A 211 -8.66 0.84 6.48
CA LEU A 211 -8.10 1.95 5.71
C LEU A 211 -8.67 3.29 6.18
N TYR A 212 -9.98 3.33 6.48
CA TYR A 212 -10.62 4.52 7.02
C TYR A 212 -9.95 4.97 8.32
N LEU A 213 -9.64 4.04 9.23
CA LEU A 213 -9.00 4.37 10.51
C LEU A 213 -7.59 4.95 10.32
N ASP A 214 -6.81 4.40 9.40
CA ASP A 214 -5.47 4.92 9.07
C ASP A 214 -5.54 6.35 8.50
N VAL A 215 -6.47 6.60 7.57
CA VAL A 215 -6.71 7.93 6.99
C VAL A 215 -7.21 8.91 8.05
N ALA A 216 -8.20 8.50 8.86
CA ALA A 216 -8.75 9.34 9.91
C ALA A 216 -7.68 9.78 10.93
N THR A 217 -6.82 8.86 11.34
CA THR A 217 -5.69 9.15 12.22
C THR A 217 -4.73 10.14 11.57
N THR A 218 -4.34 9.89 10.31
CA THR A 218 -3.44 10.78 9.55
C THR A 218 -3.97 12.20 9.45
N LEU A 219 -5.23 12.37 9.06
CA LEU A 219 -5.84 13.71 8.95
C LEU A 219 -5.93 14.41 10.30
N ARG A 220 -6.27 13.67 11.35
CA ARG A 220 -6.37 14.18 12.70
C ARG A 220 -5.03 14.69 13.23
N GLU A 221 -3.97 13.90 13.08
CA GLU A 221 -2.62 14.26 13.50
C GLU A 221 -2.05 15.43 12.70
N ALA A 222 -2.42 15.55 11.42
CA ALA A 222 -2.05 16.68 10.57
C ALA A 222 -2.87 17.97 10.86
N GLY A 223 -3.85 17.91 11.75
CA GLY A 223 -4.71 19.06 12.05
C GLY A 223 -5.75 19.38 10.96
N LEU A 224 -5.96 18.52 9.98
CA LEU A 224 -6.92 18.70 8.87
C LEU A 224 -8.35 18.35 9.30
N ASN A 225 -8.84 19.03 10.35
CA ASN A 225 -10.13 18.74 10.99
C ASN A 225 -11.35 19.24 10.19
N ASP A 226 -11.15 20.15 9.26
CA ASP A 226 -12.22 20.74 8.44
C ASP A 226 -12.61 19.85 7.24
N ILE A 227 -11.82 18.83 6.95
CA ILE A 227 -12.12 17.86 5.91
C ILE A 227 -13.21 16.91 6.40
N VAL A 228 -14.32 16.85 5.68
CA VAL A 228 -15.39 15.89 5.95
C VAL A 228 -14.93 14.51 5.49
N LEU A 229 -14.68 13.61 6.44
CA LEU A 229 -14.24 12.24 6.17
C LEU A 229 -15.43 11.27 6.30
N THR A 230 -15.61 10.41 5.30
CA THR A 230 -16.68 9.40 5.28
C THR A 230 -16.10 8.01 5.02
N ALA A 231 -16.49 7.04 5.84
CA ALA A 231 -16.26 5.64 5.56
C ALA A 231 -17.30 5.14 4.57
N VAL A 232 -16.86 4.44 3.52
CA VAL A 232 -17.74 3.74 2.59
C VAL A 232 -17.30 2.27 2.57
N SER A 233 -18.08 1.43 3.23
CA SER A 233 -17.84 -0.02 3.21
C SER A 233 -18.80 -0.72 2.26
N TYR A 234 -18.47 -1.95 1.92
CA TYR A 234 -19.27 -2.81 1.05
C TYR A 234 -20.76 -2.89 1.47
N THR A 235 -21.05 -2.83 2.76
CA THR A 235 -22.40 -2.83 3.32
C THR A 235 -23.22 -1.58 2.99
N HIS A 236 -22.59 -0.44 2.76
CA HIS A 236 -23.30 0.79 2.39
C HIS A 236 -23.70 0.85 0.92
N LEU A 237 -22.99 0.11 0.06
CA LEU A 237 -23.25 0.05 -1.38
C LEU A 237 -24.36 -0.96 -1.74
N THR A 238 -24.69 -1.88 -0.86
CA THR A 238 -25.59 -3.02 -1.14
C THR A 238 -26.95 -2.95 -0.49
N LEU A 239 -27.18 -2.03 0.44
CA LEU A 239 -28.49 -1.86 1.05
C LEU A 239 -29.32 -0.86 0.24
N PRO A 240 -30.42 -1.31 -0.43
CA PRO A 240 -31.39 -0.36 -0.93
C PRO A 240 -31.94 0.41 0.27
N LYS A 241 -31.81 1.73 0.25
CA LYS A 241 -32.58 2.57 1.19
C LYS A 241 -34.03 2.22 1.00
N LYS A 242 -34.63 1.51 1.94
CA LYS A 242 -36.08 1.47 2.02
C LYS A 242 -36.53 2.90 2.24
N ALA A 243 -37.24 3.42 1.25
CA ALA A 243 -37.99 4.64 1.35
C ALA A 243 -39.02 4.54 2.47
#